data_2f006798d4ba58a2975586e79644436a
#
_entry.id   2f006798d4ba58a2975586e79644436a
#
_cell.length_a   1.000
_cell.length_b   1.000
_cell.length_c   1.000
_cell.angle_alpha   90.00
_cell.angle_beta   90.00
_cell.angle_gamma   90.00
#
_symmetry.space_group_name_H-M   'P 1'
#
loop_
_entity.id
_entity.type
_entity.pdbx_description
1 polymer ?
#
loop_
_entity_poly.entity_id
_entity_poly.type
_entity_poly.pdbx_seq_one_letter_code
_entity_poly.pdbx_strand_id
1 'polypeptide(L)'
;MKIVVVGGSGVLGSRLVTLLTRDGHEVVAASRRSGVDAVTGEGLADALKGASVVVDVTNSSSVEDAAVMKFFTTASRNLLAGAAAAGVGHHLIVSVVGAERLLRSGYLRAKCAQEKLVKDSPVPYTIVQATQFFEFLTSIADAATRGTAVRIPPVRIQPIAADDVARAVAKMATGSPLNGSVEIGGPEPFYLDGLIQRVLGARNDPREVIADPHARYFGAELNERSLAAGAEAELGEIRFDDWLNRTAHSMSDQSLQPAIGAIAGERALKENEFRVSEVPSGSVLLMGHVAVFCVEGGFCATQARCPHRQGPLSEGTLDGSTVRCPLHGAEFDVWTGVVLRGPATQPLKTYKVTIEGDVGRIDAPLTQAVEGG
;
A
#
# COMPACT_ATOMS: atom_id res chain seq x y z
N MET A 1 18.88 20.01 -0.43
CA MET A 1 19.53 18.90 0.34
C MET A 1 19.18 17.58 -0.30
N LYS A 2 20.00 16.55 -0.10
CA LYS A 2 19.67 15.19 -0.54
C LYS A 2 18.84 14.47 0.52
N ILE A 3 17.65 14.00 0.14
CA ILE A 3 16.69 13.30 1.02
C ILE A 3 16.43 11.91 0.45
N VAL A 4 16.60 10.87 1.25
CA VAL A 4 16.30 9.49 0.85
C VAL A 4 14.98 9.07 1.47
N VAL A 5 13.98 8.76 0.62
CA VAL A 5 12.68 8.26 1.07
C VAL A 5 12.66 6.75 0.88
N VAL A 6 12.81 6.01 1.97
CA VAL A 6 12.76 4.54 1.97
C VAL A 6 11.32 4.08 2.08
N GLY A 7 10.87 3.26 1.13
CA GLY A 7 9.46 3.02 0.86
C GLY A 7 8.86 4.04 -0.12
N GLY A 8 9.71 4.72 -0.90
CA GLY A 8 9.36 5.81 -1.81
C GLY A 8 8.33 5.48 -2.90
N SER A 9 8.09 4.20 -3.19
CA SER A 9 7.05 3.75 -4.13
C SER A 9 5.69 3.43 -3.47
N GLY A 10 5.58 3.54 -2.15
CA GLY A 10 4.34 3.27 -1.40
C GLY A 10 3.35 4.43 -1.40
N VAL A 11 2.19 4.22 -0.77
CA VAL A 11 1.10 5.22 -0.67
C VAL A 11 1.60 6.56 -0.14
N LEU A 12 2.31 6.57 0.97
CA LEU A 12 2.86 7.79 1.56
C LEU A 12 4.16 8.22 0.86
N GLY A 13 5.02 7.25 0.52
CA GLY A 13 6.34 7.52 -0.06
C GLY A 13 6.28 8.25 -1.39
N SER A 14 5.39 7.86 -2.29
CA SER A 14 5.23 8.52 -3.60
C SER A 14 4.79 9.99 -3.47
N ARG A 15 3.90 10.28 -2.52
CA ARG A 15 3.47 11.64 -2.21
C ARG A 15 4.62 12.49 -1.67
N LEU A 16 5.42 11.92 -0.76
CA LEU A 16 6.61 12.57 -0.19
C LEU A 16 7.64 12.88 -1.28
N VAL A 17 7.95 11.90 -2.14
CA VAL A 17 8.88 12.08 -3.26
C VAL A 17 8.42 13.25 -4.14
N THR A 18 7.13 13.27 -4.51
CA THR A 18 6.55 14.34 -5.33
C THR A 18 6.67 15.71 -4.66
N LEU A 19 6.29 15.82 -3.37
CA LEU A 19 6.33 17.09 -2.63
C LEU A 19 7.77 17.60 -2.49
N LEU A 20 8.68 16.78 -2.00
CA LEU A 20 10.06 17.16 -1.75
C LEU A 20 10.80 17.51 -3.04
N THR A 21 10.52 16.81 -4.14
CA THR A 21 11.09 17.14 -5.46
C THR A 21 10.57 18.48 -5.97
N ARG A 22 9.25 18.74 -5.85
CA ARG A 22 8.64 20.01 -6.20
C ARG A 22 9.24 21.16 -5.41
N ASP A 23 9.57 20.94 -4.14
CA ASP A 23 10.15 21.94 -3.24
C ASP A 23 11.68 22.10 -3.45
N GLY A 24 12.24 21.51 -4.54
CA GLY A 24 13.61 21.72 -4.99
C GLY A 24 14.68 20.88 -4.28
N HIS A 25 14.30 19.78 -3.64
CA HIS A 25 15.25 18.88 -3.00
C HIS A 25 15.72 17.79 -3.98
N GLU A 26 16.93 17.28 -3.80
CA GLU A 26 17.40 16.05 -4.44
C GLU A 26 16.79 14.87 -3.70
N VAL A 27 15.85 14.15 -4.34
CA VAL A 27 15.10 13.07 -3.69
C VAL A 27 15.44 11.73 -4.30
N VAL A 28 15.86 10.78 -3.45
CA VAL A 28 16.06 9.37 -3.83
C VAL A 28 14.86 8.56 -3.34
N ALA A 29 14.05 8.07 -4.28
CA ALA A 29 12.95 7.15 -3.99
C ALA A 29 13.51 5.72 -3.83
N ALA A 30 13.89 5.35 -2.62
CA ALA A 30 14.48 4.05 -2.31
C ALA A 30 13.38 3.01 -2.07
N SER A 31 13.42 1.91 -2.82
CA SER A 31 12.52 0.78 -2.70
C SER A 31 13.16 -0.46 -3.36
N ARG A 32 12.61 -1.64 -3.13
CA ARG A 32 13.05 -2.86 -3.82
C ARG A 32 13.03 -2.71 -5.35
N ARG A 33 12.08 -1.94 -5.89
CA ARG A 33 12.01 -1.63 -7.32
C ARG A 33 13.18 -0.81 -7.83
N SER A 34 13.76 0.04 -6.99
CA SER A 34 14.96 0.83 -7.31
C SER A 34 16.26 0.15 -6.88
N GLY A 35 16.24 -1.15 -6.55
CA GLY A 35 17.41 -1.90 -6.11
C GLY A 35 17.83 -1.62 -4.66
N VAL A 36 16.93 -1.07 -3.82
CA VAL A 36 17.21 -0.80 -2.41
C VAL A 36 16.29 -1.63 -1.52
N ASP A 37 16.86 -2.57 -0.79
CA ASP A 37 16.13 -3.39 0.19
C ASP A 37 16.61 -3.11 1.61
N ALA A 38 15.71 -2.52 2.43
CA ALA A 38 16.01 -2.19 3.81
C ALA A 38 16.21 -3.42 4.70
N VAL A 39 15.64 -4.59 4.33
CA VAL A 39 15.76 -5.83 5.11
C VAL A 39 17.09 -6.54 4.86
N THR A 40 17.52 -6.64 3.60
CA THR A 40 18.81 -7.26 3.26
C THR A 40 19.98 -6.30 3.37
N GLY A 41 19.73 -4.98 3.30
CA GLY A 41 20.73 -3.94 3.22
C GLY A 41 21.27 -3.68 1.81
N GLU A 42 20.77 -4.41 0.82
CA GLU A 42 21.17 -4.24 -0.58
C GLU A 42 20.87 -2.82 -1.07
N GLY A 43 21.82 -2.18 -1.76
CA GLY A 43 21.71 -0.83 -2.31
C GLY A 43 21.62 0.32 -1.28
N LEU A 44 21.56 0.03 0.04
CA LEU A 44 21.39 1.07 1.06
C LEU A 44 22.60 2.02 1.13
N ALA A 45 23.82 1.50 1.10
CA ALA A 45 25.02 2.32 1.20
C ALA A 45 25.11 3.36 0.09
N ASP A 46 24.80 2.95 -1.14
CA ASP A 46 24.82 3.85 -2.31
C ASP A 46 23.68 4.87 -2.27
N ALA A 47 22.49 4.45 -1.88
CA ALA A 47 21.34 5.34 -1.72
C ALA A 47 21.60 6.42 -0.66
N LEU A 48 22.19 6.05 0.47
CA LEU A 48 22.45 6.93 1.62
C LEU A 48 23.69 7.81 1.44
N LYS A 49 24.55 7.55 0.47
CA LYS A 49 25.76 8.35 0.22
C LYS A 49 25.43 9.82 -0.01
N GLY A 50 25.93 10.69 0.87
CA GLY A 50 25.70 12.14 0.83
C GLY A 50 24.27 12.57 1.19
N ALA A 51 23.45 11.68 1.74
CA ALA A 51 22.12 12.04 2.23
C ALA A 51 22.22 12.90 3.49
N SER A 52 21.46 14.00 3.52
CA SER A 52 21.27 14.83 4.70
C SER A 52 20.17 14.26 5.60
N VAL A 53 19.12 13.69 4.99
CA VAL A 53 17.91 13.22 5.66
C VAL A 53 17.51 11.85 5.11
N VAL A 54 17.07 10.97 6.01
CA VAL A 54 16.39 9.69 5.66
C VAL A 54 14.99 9.72 6.21
N VAL A 55 14.01 9.44 5.34
CA VAL A 55 12.60 9.30 5.72
C VAL A 55 12.18 7.84 5.49
N ASP A 56 11.97 7.09 6.57
CA ASP A 56 11.52 5.71 6.53
C ASP A 56 9.99 5.63 6.61
N VAL A 57 9.38 5.34 5.49
CA VAL A 57 7.95 5.06 5.35
C VAL A 57 7.70 3.63 4.86
N THR A 58 8.62 2.72 5.19
CA THR A 58 8.48 1.30 4.86
C THR A 58 7.31 0.66 5.61
N ASN A 59 6.71 -0.35 4.98
CA ASN A 59 5.67 -1.15 5.60
C ASN A 59 5.86 -2.63 5.26
N SER A 60 5.43 -3.52 6.17
CA SER A 60 5.44 -4.96 5.95
C SER A 60 4.28 -5.36 5.04
N SER A 61 4.54 -6.25 4.09
CA SER A 61 3.50 -6.92 3.30
C SER A 61 2.87 -8.11 4.03
N SER A 62 3.49 -8.61 5.11
CA SER A 62 2.96 -9.70 5.92
C SER A 62 2.00 -9.18 6.98
N VAL A 63 1.03 -10.01 7.34
CA VAL A 63 0.11 -9.82 8.49
C VAL A 63 0.48 -10.71 9.67
N GLU A 64 1.47 -11.60 9.50
CA GLU A 64 1.93 -12.50 10.55
C GLU A 64 2.83 -11.78 11.55
N ASP A 65 2.51 -11.85 12.84
CA ASP A 65 3.16 -11.12 13.92
C ASP A 65 4.70 -11.25 13.92
N ALA A 66 5.21 -12.49 13.78
CA ALA A 66 6.64 -12.76 13.78
C ALA A 66 7.35 -12.15 12.54
N ALA A 67 6.73 -12.26 11.38
CA ALA A 67 7.26 -11.71 10.13
C ALA A 67 7.26 -10.18 10.15
N VAL A 68 6.18 -9.56 10.64
CA VAL A 68 6.06 -8.10 10.81
C VAL A 68 7.12 -7.58 11.78
N MET A 69 7.28 -8.24 12.94
CA MET A 69 8.31 -7.88 13.92
C MET A 69 9.72 -7.97 13.32
N LYS A 70 10.02 -9.08 12.63
CA LYS A 70 11.31 -9.27 11.95
C LYS A 70 11.55 -8.20 10.91
N PHE A 71 10.55 -7.87 10.09
CA PHE A 71 10.65 -6.83 9.07
C PHE A 71 11.06 -5.50 9.69
N PHE A 72 10.25 -4.94 10.60
CA PHE A 72 10.51 -3.62 11.16
C PHE A 72 11.81 -3.56 11.94
N THR A 73 12.14 -4.58 12.74
CA THR A 73 13.38 -4.56 13.53
C THR A 73 14.63 -4.70 12.67
N THR A 74 14.58 -5.52 11.61
CA THR A 74 15.73 -5.71 10.71
C THR A 74 15.94 -4.49 9.82
N ALA A 75 14.86 -4.01 9.17
CA ALA A 75 14.93 -2.83 8.30
C ALA A 75 15.43 -1.60 9.09
N SER A 76 14.90 -1.36 10.28
CA SER A 76 15.32 -0.21 11.09
C SER A 76 16.78 -0.29 11.52
N ARG A 77 17.28 -1.48 11.94
CA ARG A 77 18.70 -1.64 12.28
C ARG A 77 19.61 -1.33 11.09
N ASN A 78 19.27 -1.86 9.91
CA ASN A 78 20.05 -1.62 8.70
C ASN A 78 20.03 -0.15 8.28
N LEU A 79 18.86 0.49 8.33
CA LEU A 79 18.70 1.91 8.00
C LEU A 79 19.46 2.82 8.98
N LEU A 80 19.35 2.58 10.28
CA LEU A 80 20.04 3.36 11.30
C LEU A 80 21.57 3.19 11.23
N ALA A 81 22.05 1.95 11.02
CA ALA A 81 23.46 1.68 10.82
C ALA A 81 23.99 2.36 9.55
N GLY A 82 23.27 2.26 8.44
CA GLY A 82 23.61 2.94 7.20
C GLY A 82 23.58 4.47 7.32
N ALA A 83 22.56 5.02 7.99
CA ALA A 83 22.44 6.46 8.25
C ALA A 83 23.60 6.98 9.10
N ALA A 84 23.96 6.27 10.17
CA ALA A 84 25.12 6.63 11.00
C ALA A 84 26.43 6.58 10.21
N ALA A 85 26.66 5.53 9.42
CA ALA A 85 27.84 5.39 8.57
C ALA A 85 27.95 6.47 7.48
N ALA A 86 26.81 6.91 6.94
CA ALA A 86 26.74 7.96 5.93
C ALA A 86 26.76 9.39 6.50
N GLY A 87 26.74 9.55 7.83
CA GLY A 87 26.72 10.86 8.50
C GLY A 87 25.39 11.60 8.31
N VAL A 88 24.27 10.86 8.19
CA VAL A 88 22.92 11.43 8.06
C VAL A 88 22.60 12.27 9.30
N GLY A 89 22.18 13.51 9.09
CA GLY A 89 21.87 14.46 10.16
C GLY A 89 20.45 14.34 10.72
N HIS A 90 19.53 13.65 10.01
CA HIS A 90 18.14 13.49 10.46
C HIS A 90 17.53 12.18 9.93
N HIS A 91 17.11 11.31 10.84
CA HIS A 91 16.35 10.10 10.53
C HIS A 91 14.90 10.26 10.97
N LEU A 92 13.97 10.20 10.03
CA LEU A 92 12.55 10.37 10.29
C LEU A 92 11.81 9.08 10.01
N ILE A 93 10.92 8.65 10.93
CA ILE A 93 10.02 7.53 10.72
C ILE A 93 8.56 7.96 10.86
N VAL A 94 7.67 7.25 10.16
CA VAL A 94 6.23 7.35 10.39
C VAL A 94 5.76 6.14 11.18
N SER A 95 5.15 6.40 12.34
CA SER A 95 4.57 5.42 13.25
C SER A 95 3.07 5.64 13.40
N VAL A 96 2.46 5.03 14.40
CA VAL A 96 1.01 5.04 14.62
C VAL A 96 0.68 5.61 15.98
N VAL A 97 -0.27 6.55 16.03
CA VAL A 97 -0.82 7.08 17.30
C VAL A 97 -1.38 5.95 18.15
N GLY A 98 -0.99 5.90 19.40
CA GLY A 98 -1.50 4.91 20.36
C GLY A 98 -0.97 3.50 20.17
N ALA A 99 0.10 3.30 19.41
CA ALA A 99 0.70 1.97 19.22
C ALA A 99 1.03 1.29 20.55
N GLU A 100 1.49 2.05 21.55
CA GLU A 100 1.83 1.58 22.90
C GLU A 100 0.60 1.12 23.73
N ARG A 101 -0.59 1.55 23.35
CA ARG A 101 -1.85 1.19 24.02
C ARG A 101 -2.44 -0.12 23.49
N LEU A 102 -2.01 -0.56 22.31
CA LEU A 102 -2.61 -1.67 21.54
C LEU A 102 -1.63 -2.82 21.31
N LEU A 103 -0.84 -3.18 22.33
CA LEU A 103 0.23 -4.18 22.24
C LEU A 103 -0.24 -5.62 21.99
N ARG A 104 -1.55 -5.89 21.97
CA ARG A 104 -2.08 -7.16 21.49
C ARG A 104 -2.02 -7.30 19.96
N SER A 105 -1.94 -6.19 19.23
CA SER A 105 -1.66 -6.19 17.80
C SER A 105 -0.17 -6.43 17.53
N GLY A 106 0.17 -7.45 16.75
CA GLY A 106 1.56 -7.73 16.35
C GLY A 106 2.16 -6.60 15.55
N TYR A 107 1.38 -5.97 14.68
CA TYR A 107 1.79 -4.81 13.90
C TYR A 107 2.18 -3.62 14.80
N LEU A 108 1.34 -3.27 15.77
CA LEU A 108 1.59 -2.13 16.66
C LEU A 108 2.74 -2.41 17.63
N ARG A 109 2.90 -3.66 18.11
CA ARG A 109 4.13 -4.07 18.84
C ARG A 109 5.39 -3.85 18.01
N ALA A 110 5.34 -4.20 16.72
CA ALA A 110 6.49 -4.04 15.83
C ALA A 110 6.79 -2.55 15.58
N LYS A 111 5.78 -1.68 15.47
CA LYS A 111 5.96 -0.23 15.40
C LYS A 111 6.58 0.34 16.68
N CYS A 112 6.15 -0.11 17.86
CA CYS A 112 6.81 0.26 19.13
C CYS A 112 8.27 -0.19 19.18
N ALA A 113 8.58 -1.40 18.65
CA ALA A 113 9.96 -1.87 18.58
C ALA A 113 10.80 -1.02 17.61
N GLN A 114 10.24 -0.59 16.48
CA GLN A 114 10.86 0.36 15.55
C GLN A 114 11.16 1.69 16.24
N GLU A 115 10.17 2.29 16.91
CA GLU A 115 10.37 3.55 17.64
C GLU A 115 11.49 3.44 18.69
N LYS A 116 11.52 2.32 19.41
CA LYS A 116 12.58 2.09 20.40
C LYS A 116 13.97 2.06 19.75
N LEU A 117 14.14 1.35 18.63
CA LEU A 117 15.42 1.30 17.91
C LEU A 117 15.86 2.70 17.44
N VAL A 118 14.92 3.53 16.98
CA VAL A 118 15.20 4.90 16.56
C VAL A 118 15.64 5.75 17.77
N LYS A 119 14.91 5.67 18.89
CA LYS A 119 15.23 6.41 20.13
C LYS A 119 16.59 6.02 20.73
N ASP A 120 16.96 4.74 20.60
CA ASP A 120 18.24 4.21 21.10
C ASP A 120 19.42 4.50 20.13
N SER A 121 19.17 5.02 18.93
CA SER A 121 20.19 5.32 17.93
C SER A 121 20.90 6.66 18.21
N PRO A 122 22.20 6.78 17.87
CA PRO A 122 22.91 8.06 17.95
C PRO A 122 22.52 9.05 16.82
N VAL A 123 21.77 8.63 15.81
CA VAL A 123 21.35 9.49 14.69
C VAL A 123 20.22 10.41 15.18
N PRO A 124 20.33 11.74 14.99
CA PRO A 124 19.23 12.65 15.33
C PRO A 124 17.94 12.25 14.60
N TYR A 125 16.81 12.30 15.29
CA TYR A 125 15.59 11.71 14.76
C TYR A 125 14.33 12.55 14.99
N THR A 126 13.27 12.20 14.21
CA THR A 126 11.89 12.60 14.47
C THR A 126 10.96 11.40 14.24
N ILE A 127 10.08 11.14 15.18
CA ILE A 127 9.03 10.12 15.06
C ILE A 127 7.70 10.81 14.83
N VAL A 128 7.10 10.61 13.65
CA VAL A 128 5.76 11.11 13.34
C VAL A 128 4.76 10.01 13.60
N GLN A 129 3.97 10.14 14.65
CA GLN A 129 2.88 9.21 14.96
C GLN A 129 1.61 9.71 14.30
N ALA A 130 1.15 9.03 13.25
CA ALA A 130 -0.06 9.38 12.52
C ALA A 130 -1.24 8.53 12.98
N THR A 131 -2.44 9.10 12.95
CA THR A 131 -3.67 8.30 13.05
C THR A 131 -3.87 7.47 11.79
N GLN A 132 -4.89 6.61 11.75
CA GLN A 132 -5.15 5.73 10.61
C GLN A 132 -5.44 6.54 9.34
N PHE A 133 -4.88 6.10 8.21
CA PHE A 133 -5.09 6.79 6.94
C PHE A 133 -6.46 6.45 6.35
N PHE A 134 -7.09 7.41 5.68
CA PHE A 134 -8.31 7.16 4.89
C PHE A 134 -8.08 6.05 3.85
N GLU A 135 -6.91 6.00 3.25
CA GLU A 135 -6.50 5.03 2.24
C GLU A 135 -6.51 3.58 2.74
N PHE A 136 -6.45 3.37 4.07
CA PHE A 136 -6.46 2.03 4.67
C PHE A 136 -7.81 1.61 5.25
N LEU A 137 -8.85 2.44 5.16
CA LEU A 137 -10.17 2.12 5.71
C LEU A 137 -10.79 0.85 5.10
N THR A 138 -10.58 0.63 3.79
CA THR A 138 -11.02 -0.61 3.14
C THR A 138 -10.29 -1.83 3.69
N SER A 139 -8.96 -1.73 3.89
CA SER A 139 -8.17 -2.82 4.47
C SER A 139 -8.58 -3.13 5.92
N ILE A 140 -9.03 -2.12 6.68
CA ILE A 140 -9.60 -2.31 8.01
C ILE A 140 -10.91 -3.11 7.91
N ALA A 141 -11.79 -2.77 6.95
CA ALA A 141 -13.02 -3.51 6.69
C ALA A 141 -12.72 -4.96 6.29
N ASP A 142 -11.75 -5.17 5.41
CA ASP A 142 -11.35 -6.51 4.94
C ASP A 142 -10.84 -7.38 6.08
N ALA A 143 -10.00 -6.85 6.95
CA ALA A 143 -9.47 -7.55 8.12
C ALA A 143 -10.57 -7.92 9.15
N ALA A 144 -11.64 -7.11 9.21
CA ALA A 144 -12.78 -7.29 10.11
C ALA A 144 -13.90 -8.15 9.49
N THR A 145 -13.77 -8.58 8.22
CA THR A 145 -14.78 -9.34 7.51
C THR A 145 -14.85 -10.79 8.00
N ARG A 146 -16.06 -11.27 8.24
CA ARG A 146 -16.38 -12.67 8.54
C ARG A 146 -17.59 -13.08 7.70
N GLY A 147 -17.40 -13.93 6.71
CA GLY A 147 -18.42 -14.24 5.70
C GLY A 147 -18.76 -12.99 4.87
N THR A 148 -20.01 -12.56 4.93
CA THR A 148 -20.54 -11.37 4.21
C THR A 148 -20.68 -10.14 5.11
N ALA A 149 -20.24 -10.20 6.37
CA ALA A 149 -20.37 -9.11 7.32
C ALA A 149 -19.01 -8.61 7.83
N VAL A 150 -18.89 -7.29 7.98
CA VAL A 150 -17.78 -6.60 8.63
C VAL A 150 -18.16 -6.37 10.08
N ARG A 151 -17.50 -7.07 11.02
CA ARG A 151 -17.73 -6.89 12.46
C ARG A 151 -16.69 -5.97 13.04
N ILE A 152 -17.11 -4.81 13.54
CA ILE A 152 -16.20 -3.75 13.95
C ILE A 152 -16.69 -3.05 15.21
N PRO A 153 -15.79 -2.68 16.15
CA PRO A 153 -16.22 -2.04 17.39
C PRO A 153 -16.68 -0.60 17.13
N PRO A 154 -17.80 -0.16 17.74
CA PRO A 154 -18.32 1.20 17.59
C PRO A 154 -17.56 2.18 18.50
N VAL A 155 -16.26 2.36 18.23
CA VAL A 155 -15.37 3.25 18.98
C VAL A 155 -14.95 4.46 18.14
N ARG A 156 -14.44 5.49 18.77
CA ARG A 156 -13.94 6.67 18.07
C ARG A 156 -12.65 6.40 17.31
N ILE A 157 -12.58 6.92 16.11
CA ILE A 157 -11.39 6.97 15.23
C ILE A 157 -11.27 8.41 14.70
N GLN A 158 -10.02 8.87 14.50
CA GLN A 158 -9.73 10.20 13.93
C GLN A 158 -8.80 10.05 12.73
N PRO A 159 -9.29 9.49 11.61
CA PRO A 159 -8.42 9.14 10.49
C PRO A 159 -7.98 10.38 9.70
N ILE A 160 -6.84 10.27 9.01
CA ILE A 160 -6.16 11.36 8.30
C ILE A 160 -5.91 10.98 6.82
N ALA A 161 -5.88 11.96 5.93
CA ALA A 161 -5.46 11.75 4.54
C ALA A 161 -3.94 11.52 4.45
N ALA A 162 -3.49 10.58 3.62
CA ALA A 162 -2.07 10.36 3.38
C ALA A 162 -1.38 11.61 2.80
N ASP A 163 -2.10 12.47 2.09
CA ASP A 163 -1.59 13.77 1.61
C ASP A 163 -1.28 14.74 2.74
N ASP A 164 -2.08 14.78 3.82
CA ASP A 164 -1.81 15.59 5.00
C ASP A 164 -0.58 15.08 5.74
N VAL A 165 -0.48 13.76 5.90
CA VAL A 165 0.71 13.12 6.50
C VAL A 165 1.95 13.43 5.68
N ALA A 166 1.86 13.35 4.35
CA ALA A 166 2.98 13.67 3.47
C ALA A 166 3.44 15.12 3.63
N ARG A 167 2.51 16.09 3.74
CA ARG A 167 2.84 17.49 3.99
C ARG A 167 3.54 17.69 5.34
N ALA A 168 3.01 17.09 6.40
CA ALA A 168 3.59 17.17 7.74
C ALA A 168 4.99 16.55 7.78
N VAL A 169 5.16 15.36 7.21
CA VAL A 169 6.47 14.67 7.14
C VAL A 169 7.47 15.45 6.30
N ALA A 170 7.07 16.01 5.13
CA ALA A 170 7.96 16.83 4.30
C ALA A 170 8.44 18.08 5.06
N LYS A 171 7.53 18.79 5.74
CA LYS A 171 7.87 19.94 6.61
C LYS A 171 8.88 19.55 7.71
N MET A 172 8.66 18.42 8.38
CA MET A 172 9.55 17.95 9.43
C MET A 172 10.91 17.45 8.88
N ALA A 173 10.92 16.78 7.74
CA ALA A 173 12.14 16.30 7.10
C ALA A 173 13.07 17.44 6.67
N THR A 174 12.52 18.60 6.34
CA THR A 174 13.30 19.81 5.97
C THR A 174 13.63 20.70 7.15
N GLY A 175 13.09 20.42 8.33
CA GLY A 175 13.36 21.11 9.59
C GLY A 175 14.45 20.44 10.41
N SER A 176 14.68 20.97 11.62
CA SER A 176 15.61 20.38 12.60
C SER A 176 15.02 19.10 13.22
N PRO A 177 15.85 18.10 13.53
CA PRO A 177 15.42 16.91 14.26
C PRO A 177 14.82 17.28 15.62
N LEU A 178 13.66 16.71 15.95
CA LEU A 178 12.99 16.94 17.23
C LEU A 178 13.64 16.13 18.38
N ASN A 179 14.32 15.04 18.06
CA ASN A 179 14.77 14.01 19.01
C ASN A 179 13.62 13.55 19.91
N GLY A 180 12.45 13.45 19.35
CA GLY A 180 11.19 13.17 20.02
C GLY A 180 10.14 12.66 19.04
N SER A 181 8.91 12.55 19.56
CA SER A 181 7.73 12.14 18.81
C SER A 181 6.72 13.28 18.71
N VAL A 182 6.02 13.36 17.59
CA VAL A 182 4.89 14.28 17.37
C VAL A 182 3.70 13.48 16.84
N GLU A 183 2.52 13.74 17.37
CA GLU A 183 1.27 13.15 16.87
C GLU A 183 0.64 14.01 15.80
N ILE A 184 0.13 13.36 14.75
CA ILE A 184 -0.70 14.01 13.73
C ILE A 184 -1.99 13.24 13.54
N GLY A 185 -3.11 13.95 13.43
CA GLY A 185 -4.43 13.36 13.27
C GLY A 185 -5.26 14.05 12.21
N GLY A 186 -6.33 13.39 11.77
CA GLY A 186 -7.29 14.02 10.86
C GLY A 186 -8.08 15.13 11.55
N PRO A 187 -8.73 16.02 10.77
CA PRO A 187 -9.48 17.15 11.32
C PRO A 187 -10.79 16.73 12.00
N GLU A 188 -11.26 15.50 11.76
CA GLU A 188 -12.59 15.05 12.17
C GLU A 188 -12.55 13.68 12.85
N PRO A 189 -13.18 13.54 14.02
CA PRO A 189 -13.42 12.24 14.63
C PRO A 189 -14.72 11.61 14.10
N PHE A 190 -14.72 10.28 14.00
CA PHE A 190 -15.88 9.46 13.57
C PHE A 190 -16.08 8.30 14.52
N TYR A 191 -17.23 7.63 14.46
CA TYR A 191 -17.39 6.27 14.92
C TYR A 191 -16.93 5.31 13.81
N LEU A 192 -16.12 4.32 14.16
CA LEU A 192 -15.44 3.45 13.20
C LEU A 192 -16.42 2.64 12.35
N ASP A 193 -17.48 2.09 12.96
CA ASP A 193 -18.54 1.37 12.26
C ASP A 193 -19.26 2.24 11.23
N GLY A 194 -19.68 3.45 11.61
CA GLY A 194 -20.32 4.41 10.71
C GLY A 194 -19.39 4.88 9.59
N LEU A 195 -18.10 5.07 9.88
CA LEU A 195 -17.11 5.45 8.87
C LEU A 195 -16.88 4.33 7.84
N ILE A 196 -16.73 3.09 8.29
CA ILE A 196 -16.59 1.92 7.40
C ILE A 196 -17.84 1.73 6.56
N GLN A 197 -19.05 1.90 7.13
CA GLN A 197 -20.29 1.83 6.36
C GLN A 197 -20.31 2.86 5.22
N ARG A 198 -19.86 4.08 5.47
CA ARG A 198 -19.76 5.14 4.44
C ARG A 198 -18.77 4.78 3.34
N VAL A 199 -17.60 4.24 3.70
CA VAL A 199 -16.58 3.80 2.72
C VAL A 199 -17.08 2.67 1.84
N LEU A 200 -17.71 1.65 2.42
CA LEU A 200 -18.27 0.52 1.67
C LEU A 200 -19.43 0.97 0.79
N GLY A 201 -20.32 1.82 1.29
CA GLY A 201 -21.43 2.39 0.51
C GLY A 201 -20.95 3.17 -0.70
N ALA A 202 -19.93 4.01 -0.56
CA ALA A 202 -19.35 4.76 -1.66
C ALA A 202 -18.68 3.89 -2.74
N ARG A 203 -18.33 2.64 -2.39
CA ARG A 203 -17.74 1.65 -3.30
C ARG A 203 -18.76 0.64 -3.85
N ASN A 204 -20.04 0.78 -3.51
CA ASN A 204 -21.08 -0.20 -3.80
C ASN A 204 -20.74 -1.62 -3.29
N ASP A 205 -19.99 -1.70 -2.20
CA ASP A 205 -19.62 -2.97 -1.55
C ASP A 205 -20.84 -3.51 -0.79
N PRO A 206 -21.30 -4.73 -1.09
CA PRO A 206 -22.54 -5.27 -0.51
C PRO A 206 -22.39 -5.78 0.93
N ARG A 207 -21.21 -5.71 1.52
CA ARG A 207 -20.98 -6.21 2.89
C ARG A 207 -21.75 -5.40 3.91
N GLU A 208 -22.43 -6.10 4.82
CA GLU A 208 -23.10 -5.49 5.97
C GLU A 208 -22.08 -5.11 7.04
N VAL A 209 -22.18 -3.91 7.59
CA VAL A 209 -21.38 -3.49 8.75
C VAL A 209 -22.15 -3.70 10.04
N ILE A 210 -21.61 -4.54 10.91
CA ILE A 210 -22.20 -4.88 12.21
C ILE A 210 -21.37 -4.23 13.31
N ALA A 211 -21.98 -3.32 14.08
CA ALA A 211 -21.39 -2.77 15.28
C ALA A 211 -21.30 -3.86 16.37
N ASP A 212 -20.09 -4.32 16.66
CA ASP A 212 -19.81 -5.38 17.62
C ASP A 212 -18.80 -4.88 18.67
N PRO A 213 -19.25 -4.55 19.91
CA PRO A 213 -18.35 -4.05 20.97
C PRO A 213 -17.23 -5.03 21.36
N HIS A 214 -17.38 -6.31 21.02
CA HIS A 214 -16.38 -7.35 21.29
C HIS A 214 -15.45 -7.64 20.09
N ALA A 215 -15.70 -7.00 18.95
CA ALA A 215 -14.83 -7.13 17.80
C ALA A 215 -13.43 -6.59 18.12
N ARG A 216 -12.43 -7.26 17.55
CA ARG A 216 -11.01 -6.91 17.75
C ARG A 216 -10.46 -6.19 16.53
N TYR A 217 -9.68 -5.17 16.79
CA TYR A 217 -8.96 -4.41 15.77
C TYR A 217 -7.54 -4.97 15.66
N PHE A 218 -7.26 -5.72 14.59
CA PHE A 218 -5.98 -6.43 14.40
C PHE A 218 -5.54 -7.17 15.68
N GLY A 219 -6.46 -7.87 16.33
CA GLY A 219 -6.22 -8.65 17.55
C GLY A 219 -6.32 -7.88 18.87
N ALA A 220 -6.35 -6.56 18.85
CA ALA A 220 -6.47 -5.71 20.05
C ALA A 220 -7.92 -5.33 20.35
N GLU A 221 -8.21 -5.14 21.61
CA GLU A 221 -9.44 -4.49 22.08
C GLU A 221 -9.27 -2.97 22.04
N LEU A 222 -10.29 -2.28 21.57
CA LEU A 222 -10.28 -0.82 21.48
C LEU A 222 -11.12 -0.18 22.59
N ASN A 223 -10.75 1.05 22.94
CA ASN A 223 -11.55 1.98 23.72
C ASN A 223 -11.68 3.32 22.98
N GLU A 224 -12.44 4.25 23.52
CA GLU A 224 -12.74 5.55 22.89
C GLU A 224 -11.53 6.42 22.56
N ARG A 225 -10.35 6.12 23.10
CA ARG A 225 -9.11 6.88 22.86
C ARG A 225 -8.07 6.10 22.06
N SER A 226 -8.35 4.86 21.70
CA SER A 226 -7.36 3.96 21.09
C SER A 226 -6.87 4.44 19.72
N LEU A 227 -7.77 5.04 18.92
CA LEU A 227 -7.53 5.43 17.52
C LEU A 227 -7.69 6.95 17.30
N ALA A 228 -7.58 7.74 18.34
CA ALA A 228 -7.66 9.20 18.31
C ALA A 228 -6.34 9.82 18.73
N ALA A 229 -5.99 10.92 18.11
CA ALA A 229 -4.83 11.73 18.46
C ALA A 229 -5.02 12.45 19.81
N GLY A 230 -3.93 12.77 20.48
CA GLY A 230 -3.92 13.59 21.69
C GLY A 230 -4.30 15.05 21.43
N ALA A 231 -4.52 15.79 22.52
CA ALA A 231 -4.93 17.21 22.43
C ALA A 231 -3.88 18.12 21.78
N GLU A 232 -2.61 17.75 21.86
CA GLU A 232 -1.47 18.51 21.31
C GLU A 232 -1.09 18.09 19.89
N ALA A 233 -1.86 17.18 19.26
CA ALA A 233 -1.57 16.68 17.92
C ALA A 233 -1.75 17.77 16.85
N GLU A 234 -0.87 17.81 15.87
CA GLU A 234 -1.10 18.60 14.65
C GLU A 234 -2.27 17.98 13.88
N LEU A 235 -3.22 18.79 13.43
CA LEU A 235 -4.38 18.31 12.67
C LEU A 235 -4.17 18.54 11.17
N GLY A 236 -4.54 17.52 10.38
CA GLY A 236 -4.65 17.65 8.93
C GLY A 236 -5.79 18.57 8.51
N GLU A 237 -5.82 18.93 7.23
CA GLU A 237 -6.81 19.86 6.66
C GLU A 237 -7.85 19.13 5.81
N ILE A 238 -7.52 17.98 5.24
CA ILE A 238 -8.39 17.26 4.31
C ILE A 238 -9.50 16.56 5.08
N ARG A 239 -10.73 16.99 4.85
CA ARG A 239 -11.93 16.36 5.42
C ARG A 239 -12.24 15.04 4.72
N PHE A 240 -12.88 14.14 5.45
CA PHE A 240 -13.21 12.82 4.92
C PHE A 240 -14.10 12.89 3.67
N ASP A 241 -15.10 13.76 3.66
CA ASP A 241 -16.00 13.90 2.52
C ASP A 241 -15.28 14.42 1.28
N ASP A 242 -14.36 15.37 1.44
CA ASP A 242 -13.56 15.89 0.33
C ASP A 242 -12.63 14.82 -0.24
N TRP A 243 -12.04 14.02 0.63
CA TRP A 243 -11.22 12.88 0.22
C TRP A 243 -12.06 11.80 -0.49
N LEU A 244 -13.21 11.44 0.08
CA LEU A 244 -14.10 10.42 -0.49
C LEU A 244 -14.61 10.83 -1.87
N ASN A 245 -15.06 12.09 -2.02
CA ASN A 245 -15.53 12.63 -3.29
C ASN A 245 -14.43 12.65 -4.35
N ARG A 246 -13.21 13.08 -4.01
CA ARG A 246 -12.06 13.02 -4.94
C ARG A 246 -11.75 11.60 -5.38
N THR A 247 -11.79 10.64 -4.45
CA THR A 247 -11.52 9.23 -4.75
C THR A 247 -12.65 8.59 -5.56
N ALA A 248 -13.91 8.92 -5.27
CA ALA A 248 -15.06 8.45 -6.04
C ALA A 248 -15.06 9.03 -7.47
N HIS A 249 -14.71 10.30 -7.64
CA HIS A 249 -14.56 10.91 -8.97
C HIS A 249 -13.40 10.29 -9.76
N SER A 250 -12.27 9.99 -9.13
CA SER A 250 -11.18 9.29 -9.80
C SER A 250 -11.54 7.84 -10.20
N MET A 251 -12.48 7.21 -9.50
CA MET A 251 -13.01 5.89 -9.85
C MET A 251 -14.14 5.97 -10.90
N SER A 252 -14.95 7.04 -10.91
CA SER A 252 -15.99 7.28 -11.92
C SER A 252 -15.41 7.87 -13.21
N ASP A 253 -14.32 8.60 -13.14
CA ASP A 253 -13.61 9.15 -14.30
C ASP A 253 -12.87 8.07 -15.11
N GLN A 254 -12.63 6.90 -14.53
CA GLN A 254 -12.22 5.72 -15.30
C GLN A 254 -13.36 5.13 -16.15
N SER A 255 -14.60 5.55 -15.95
CA SER A 255 -15.77 5.10 -16.74
C SER A 255 -16.34 6.14 -17.70
N LEU A 256 -15.88 7.40 -17.67
CA LEU A 256 -16.36 8.48 -18.55
C LEU A 256 -15.20 9.42 -18.92
N GLN A 257 -14.57 9.20 -20.05
CA GLN A 257 -13.84 10.27 -20.74
C GLN A 257 -14.77 10.96 -21.76
N PRO A 258 -14.65 12.31 -21.99
CA PRO A 258 -13.46 12.80 -22.66
C PRO A 258 -12.93 14.19 -22.23
N ALA A 259 -11.61 14.30 -22.32
CA ALA A 259 -10.79 15.48 -22.67
C ALA A 259 -10.98 16.81 -21.93
N ILE A 260 -9.90 17.30 -21.30
CA ILE A 260 -9.10 18.49 -21.72
C ILE A 260 -8.01 18.75 -20.67
N GLY A 261 -6.77 18.83 -21.12
CA GLY A 261 -5.66 19.34 -20.32
C GLY A 261 -4.33 18.63 -20.61
N ALA A 262 -3.84 18.76 -21.84
CA ALA A 262 -2.55 18.28 -22.27
C ALA A 262 -1.41 18.91 -21.46
N ILE A 263 -0.61 18.08 -20.77
CA ILE A 263 0.80 18.33 -20.57
C ILE A 263 1.52 17.32 -21.46
N ALA A 264 2.43 17.82 -22.28
CA ALA A 264 3.01 17.15 -23.43
C ALA A 264 3.65 15.80 -23.10
N GLY A 265 3.30 14.75 -23.85
CA GLY A 265 4.17 13.62 -24.15
C GLY A 265 3.66 12.22 -23.88
N GLU A 266 2.51 11.98 -23.26
CA GLU A 266 2.04 10.60 -23.04
C GLU A 266 0.96 10.18 -24.05
N ARG A 267 1.31 9.19 -24.87
CA ARG A 267 0.38 8.55 -25.81
C ARG A 267 -0.74 7.85 -25.03
N ALA A 268 -2.01 8.07 -25.41
CA ALA A 268 -3.14 7.31 -24.90
C ALA A 268 -2.96 5.81 -25.20
N LEU A 269 -3.20 4.96 -24.20
CA LEU A 269 -3.12 3.50 -24.35
C LEU A 269 -4.30 3.00 -25.21
N LYS A 270 -4.03 1.96 -26.00
CA LYS A 270 -5.09 1.20 -26.68
C LYS A 270 -5.75 0.26 -25.70
N GLU A 271 -6.91 -0.28 -26.08
CA GLU A 271 -7.69 -1.20 -25.25
C GLU A 271 -6.90 -2.43 -24.76
N ASN A 272 -5.94 -2.91 -25.56
CA ASN A 272 -5.08 -4.04 -25.24
C ASN A 272 -3.67 -3.65 -24.74
N GLU A 273 -3.50 -2.39 -24.31
CA GLU A 273 -2.24 -1.87 -23.76
C GLU A 273 -2.42 -1.51 -22.29
N PHE A 274 -1.34 -1.66 -21.51
CA PHE A 274 -1.31 -1.30 -20.09
C PHE A 274 0.02 -0.60 -19.74
N ARG A 275 0.05 0.18 -18.66
CA ARG A 275 1.30 0.74 -18.14
C ARG A 275 2.04 -0.33 -17.33
N VAL A 276 3.29 -0.56 -17.67
CA VAL A 276 4.18 -1.47 -16.91
C VAL A 276 4.29 -1.02 -15.46
N SER A 277 4.38 0.30 -15.23
CA SER A 277 4.41 0.92 -13.90
C SER A 277 3.15 0.68 -13.05
N GLU A 278 2.01 0.37 -13.66
CA GLU A 278 0.74 0.10 -12.96
C GLU A 278 0.60 -1.36 -12.50
N VAL A 279 1.45 -2.27 -12.97
CA VAL A 279 1.38 -3.71 -12.61
C VAL A 279 2.61 -4.11 -11.78
N PRO A 280 2.53 -4.01 -10.46
CA PRO A 280 3.63 -4.38 -9.55
C PRO A 280 4.08 -5.83 -9.70
N SER A 281 5.36 -6.10 -9.42
CA SER A 281 5.85 -7.48 -9.31
C SER A 281 5.07 -8.26 -8.26
N GLY A 282 4.66 -9.50 -8.59
CA GLY A 282 3.79 -10.33 -7.75
C GLY A 282 2.32 -9.91 -7.75
N SER A 283 1.89 -9.04 -8.67
CA SER A 283 0.50 -8.62 -8.82
C SER A 283 -0.13 -9.10 -10.11
N VAL A 284 -1.46 -8.96 -10.19
CA VAL A 284 -2.28 -9.35 -11.32
C VAL A 284 -3.14 -8.16 -11.74
N LEU A 285 -3.10 -7.80 -13.02
CA LEU A 285 -3.99 -6.82 -13.63
C LEU A 285 -5.06 -7.54 -14.43
N LEU A 286 -6.33 -7.24 -14.18
CA LEU A 286 -7.45 -7.77 -14.96
C LEU A 286 -7.77 -6.81 -16.12
N MET A 287 -7.72 -7.33 -17.36
CA MET A 287 -8.07 -6.60 -18.58
C MET A 287 -9.14 -7.39 -19.34
N GLY A 288 -10.41 -7.04 -19.15
CA GLY A 288 -11.52 -7.78 -19.71
C GLY A 288 -11.53 -9.25 -19.27
N HIS A 289 -11.33 -10.17 -20.18
CA HIS A 289 -11.26 -11.62 -19.91
C HIS A 289 -9.82 -12.16 -19.80
N VAL A 290 -8.83 -11.28 -19.75
CA VAL A 290 -7.42 -11.60 -19.64
C VAL A 290 -6.87 -11.13 -18.29
N ALA A 291 -6.10 -11.98 -17.60
CA ALA A 291 -5.33 -11.65 -16.42
C ALA A 291 -3.85 -11.50 -16.80
N VAL A 292 -3.27 -10.34 -16.54
CA VAL A 292 -1.84 -10.04 -16.75
C VAL A 292 -1.12 -10.19 -15.42
N PHE A 293 -0.12 -11.02 -15.38
CA PHE A 293 0.70 -11.31 -14.19
C PHE A 293 2.07 -10.67 -14.35
N CYS A 294 2.54 -10.01 -13.31
CA CYS A 294 3.93 -9.55 -13.23
C CYS A 294 4.72 -10.50 -12.30
N VAL A 295 5.55 -11.34 -12.88
CA VAL A 295 6.29 -12.41 -12.18
C VAL A 295 7.77 -12.30 -12.51
N GLU A 296 8.62 -12.29 -11.48
CA GLU A 296 10.10 -12.29 -11.61
C GLU A 296 10.63 -11.19 -12.55
N GLY A 297 9.94 -10.02 -12.55
CA GLY A 297 10.32 -8.89 -13.39
C GLY A 297 9.87 -8.99 -14.86
N GLY A 298 9.15 -10.07 -15.23
CA GLY A 298 8.53 -10.25 -16.55
C GLY A 298 7.00 -10.19 -16.50
N PHE A 299 6.38 -10.08 -17.69
CA PHE A 299 4.92 -10.03 -17.83
C PHE A 299 4.42 -11.21 -18.64
N CYS A 300 3.43 -11.91 -18.11
CA CYS A 300 2.70 -12.95 -18.84
C CYS A 300 1.20 -12.71 -18.71
N ALA A 301 0.42 -13.26 -19.61
CA ALA A 301 -1.03 -13.10 -19.62
C ALA A 301 -1.74 -14.43 -19.90
N THR A 302 -2.81 -14.67 -19.16
CA THR A 302 -3.67 -15.85 -19.34
C THR A 302 -5.14 -15.45 -19.39
N GLN A 303 -6.02 -16.41 -19.72
CA GLN A 303 -7.44 -16.22 -19.46
C GLN A 303 -7.67 -15.91 -17.98
N ALA A 304 -8.58 -14.98 -17.67
CA ALA A 304 -8.86 -14.55 -16.30
C ALA A 304 -9.69 -15.54 -15.49
N ARG A 305 -10.30 -16.53 -16.14
CA ARG A 305 -11.21 -17.49 -15.51
C ARG A 305 -10.62 -18.90 -15.47
N CYS A 306 -10.69 -19.53 -14.32
CA CYS A 306 -10.26 -20.92 -14.12
C CYS A 306 -11.16 -21.88 -14.95
N PRO A 307 -10.58 -22.78 -15.76
CA PRO A 307 -11.37 -23.69 -16.62
C PRO A 307 -12.21 -24.72 -15.85
N HIS A 308 -11.94 -24.93 -14.54
CA HIS A 308 -12.73 -25.87 -13.72
C HIS A 308 -14.18 -25.36 -13.50
N ARG A 309 -14.35 -24.17 -12.90
CA ARG A 309 -15.66 -23.57 -12.60
C ARG A 309 -15.62 -22.04 -12.64
N GLN A 310 -14.94 -21.47 -13.61
CA GLN A 310 -14.92 -20.05 -13.92
C GLN A 310 -14.47 -19.14 -12.73
N GLY A 311 -13.70 -19.68 -11.78
CA GLY A 311 -13.16 -18.89 -10.66
C GLY A 311 -12.25 -17.77 -11.15
N PRO A 312 -12.29 -16.58 -10.56
CA PRO A 312 -11.48 -15.43 -10.98
C PRO A 312 -10.02 -15.64 -10.58
N LEU A 313 -9.14 -15.87 -11.55
CA LEU A 313 -7.71 -16.08 -11.29
C LEU A 313 -6.99 -14.79 -10.87
N SER A 314 -7.54 -13.62 -11.23
CA SER A 314 -7.05 -12.32 -10.77
C SER A 314 -7.22 -12.09 -9.28
N GLU A 315 -8.10 -12.84 -8.62
CA GLU A 315 -8.32 -12.82 -7.16
C GLU A 315 -7.62 -14.00 -6.46
N GLY A 316 -6.89 -14.79 -7.21
CA GLY A 316 -6.13 -15.93 -6.72
C GLY A 316 -4.84 -15.54 -5.98
N THR A 317 -4.24 -16.48 -5.29
CA THR A 317 -2.91 -16.30 -4.70
C THR A 317 -1.85 -16.59 -5.75
N LEU A 318 -0.94 -15.65 -5.96
CA LEU A 318 0.23 -15.79 -6.83
C LEU A 318 1.46 -16.06 -5.98
N ASP A 319 2.13 -17.19 -6.21
CA ASP A 319 3.36 -17.58 -5.55
C ASP A 319 4.40 -17.98 -6.61
N GLY A 320 5.42 -17.12 -6.78
CA GLY A 320 6.32 -17.22 -7.93
C GLY A 320 5.54 -17.19 -9.23
N SER A 321 5.74 -18.19 -10.11
CA SER A 321 4.98 -18.36 -11.36
C SER A 321 3.68 -19.17 -11.20
N THR A 322 3.27 -19.51 -9.97
CA THR A 322 2.09 -20.33 -9.72
C THR A 322 0.91 -19.48 -9.28
N VAL A 323 -0.20 -19.48 -10.03
CA VAL A 323 -1.48 -18.92 -9.59
C VAL A 323 -2.38 -20.01 -9.04
N ARG A 324 -2.93 -19.78 -7.84
CA ARG A 324 -3.89 -20.66 -7.20
C ARG A 324 -5.30 -20.08 -7.27
N CYS A 325 -6.22 -20.82 -7.87
CA CYS A 325 -7.62 -20.43 -7.99
C CYS A 325 -8.29 -20.30 -6.61
N PRO A 326 -8.97 -19.18 -6.30
CA PRO A 326 -9.55 -18.95 -4.97
C PRO A 326 -10.75 -19.85 -4.68
N LEU A 327 -11.45 -20.40 -5.68
CA LEU A 327 -12.65 -21.19 -5.46
C LEU A 327 -12.34 -22.64 -5.01
N HIS A 328 -11.46 -23.34 -5.72
CA HIS A 328 -11.24 -24.77 -5.47
C HIS A 328 -9.76 -25.16 -5.43
N GLY A 329 -8.84 -24.18 -5.37
CA GLY A 329 -7.42 -24.42 -5.16
C GLY A 329 -6.68 -25.08 -6.33
N ALA A 330 -7.22 -25.05 -7.57
CA ALA A 330 -6.49 -25.45 -8.76
C ALA A 330 -5.28 -24.52 -8.96
N GLU A 331 -4.12 -25.10 -9.27
CA GLU A 331 -2.87 -24.36 -9.44
C GLU A 331 -2.38 -24.46 -10.88
N PHE A 332 -1.90 -23.35 -11.39
CA PHE A 332 -1.43 -23.21 -12.77
C PHE A 332 -0.13 -22.43 -12.83
N ASP A 333 0.76 -22.82 -13.73
CA ASP A 333 1.89 -21.98 -14.11
C ASP A 333 1.43 -20.88 -15.06
N VAL A 334 1.67 -19.62 -14.71
CA VAL A 334 1.14 -18.45 -15.46
C VAL A 334 1.88 -18.16 -16.75
N TRP A 335 3.10 -18.70 -16.94
CA TRP A 335 3.86 -18.56 -18.19
C TRP A 335 3.37 -19.54 -19.25
N THR A 336 3.14 -20.78 -18.86
CA THR A 336 2.81 -21.88 -19.78
C THR A 336 1.34 -22.22 -19.80
N GLY A 337 0.58 -21.81 -18.79
CA GLY A 337 -0.83 -22.19 -18.59
C GLY A 337 -1.02 -23.61 -18.07
N VAL A 338 0.04 -24.39 -17.85
CA VAL A 338 -0.02 -25.79 -17.44
C VAL A 338 -0.67 -25.94 -16.08
N VAL A 339 -1.53 -26.95 -15.92
CA VAL A 339 -2.11 -27.32 -14.63
C VAL A 339 -1.05 -27.99 -13.77
N LEU A 340 -0.71 -27.36 -12.65
CA LEU A 340 0.24 -27.92 -11.66
C LEU A 340 -0.49 -28.77 -10.63
N ARG A 341 -1.75 -28.39 -10.29
CA ARG A 341 -2.59 -29.12 -9.33
C ARG A 341 -4.07 -28.98 -9.67
N GLY A 342 -4.79 -30.12 -9.59
CA GLY A 342 -6.25 -30.15 -9.77
C GLY A 342 -7.02 -29.30 -8.73
N PRO A 343 -8.35 -29.19 -8.91
CA PRO A 343 -9.23 -30.04 -9.73
C PRO A 343 -9.39 -29.66 -11.22
N ALA A 344 -8.76 -28.62 -11.71
CA ALA A 344 -8.76 -28.32 -13.13
C ALA A 344 -8.05 -29.41 -13.95
N THR A 345 -8.56 -29.76 -15.10
CA THR A 345 -7.99 -30.78 -16.01
C THR A 345 -7.52 -30.16 -17.33
N GLN A 346 -7.87 -28.89 -17.57
CA GLN A 346 -7.49 -28.18 -18.78
C GLN A 346 -6.52 -27.04 -18.45
N PRO A 347 -5.50 -26.78 -19.29
CA PRO A 347 -4.59 -25.68 -19.11
C PRO A 347 -5.29 -24.33 -19.29
N LEU A 348 -4.66 -23.25 -18.81
CA LEU A 348 -5.06 -21.90 -19.12
C LEU A 348 -4.65 -21.55 -20.55
N LYS A 349 -5.49 -20.80 -21.24
CA LYS A 349 -5.09 -20.14 -22.49
C LYS A 349 -4.12 -19.01 -22.12
N THR A 350 -2.96 -18.98 -22.76
CA THR A 350 -1.95 -17.93 -22.59
C THR A 350 -1.98 -16.95 -23.75
N TYR A 351 -1.54 -15.71 -23.50
CA TYR A 351 -1.47 -14.65 -24.49
C TYR A 351 -0.07 -14.04 -24.47
N LYS A 352 0.43 -13.66 -25.63
CA LYS A 352 1.73 -13.01 -25.73
C LYS A 352 1.64 -11.58 -25.19
N VAL A 353 2.61 -11.20 -24.38
CA VAL A 353 2.80 -9.84 -23.89
C VAL A 353 4.09 -9.29 -24.51
N THR A 354 4.02 -8.07 -25.05
CA THR A 354 5.17 -7.34 -25.59
C THR A 354 5.34 -6.06 -24.80
N ILE A 355 6.56 -5.76 -24.36
CA ILE A 355 6.88 -4.56 -23.57
C ILE A 355 7.72 -3.61 -24.43
N GLU A 356 7.28 -2.35 -24.55
CA GLU A 356 7.99 -1.26 -25.21
C GLU A 356 8.03 -0.04 -24.28
N GLY A 357 9.16 0.16 -23.58
CA GLY A 357 9.30 1.18 -22.55
C GLY A 357 8.35 0.92 -21.37
N ASP A 358 7.49 1.90 -21.03
CA ASP A 358 6.47 1.75 -19.99
C ASP A 358 5.12 1.24 -20.51
N VAL A 359 5.06 0.73 -21.75
CA VAL A 359 3.82 0.21 -22.33
C VAL A 359 3.93 -1.29 -22.57
N GLY A 360 3.05 -2.06 -21.93
CA GLY A 360 2.80 -3.47 -22.20
C GLY A 360 1.62 -3.63 -23.16
N ARG A 361 1.73 -4.54 -24.12
CA ARG A 361 0.66 -4.87 -25.07
C ARG A 361 0.39 -6.36 -25.07
N ILE A 362 -0.90 -6.70 -25.04
CA ILE A 362 -1.40 -8.08 -25.09
C ILE A 362 -1.87 -8.39 -26.51
N ASP A 363 -1.40 -9.49 -27.09
CA ASP A 363 -1.90 -10.00 -28.36
C ASP A 363 -3.17 -10.86 -28.13
N ALA A 364 -4.27 -10.20 -27.70
CA ALA A 364 -5.59 -10.80 -27.50
C ALA A 364 -6.70 -9.78 -27.80
N PRO A 365 -7.84 -10.19 -28.39
CA PRO A 365 -9.04 -9.37 -28.38
C PRO A 365 -9.57 -9.35 -26.94
N LEU A 366 -9.83 -8.17 -26.35
CA LEU A 366 -10.34 -8.04 -24.98
C LEU A 366 -11.87 -8.13 -24.90
N THR A 367 -12.56 -7.96 -26.01
CA THR A 367 -14.01 -8.21 -26.14
C THR A 367 -14.23 -9.65 -26.59
N GLN A 368 -15.00 -10.43 -25.81
CA GLN A 368 -15.53 -11.70 -26.33
C GLN A 368 -16.52 -11.37 -27.46
N ALA A 369 -16.24 -11.88 -28.66
CA ALA A 369 -17.32 -12.04 -29.65
C ALA A 369 -18.40 -12.91 -28.99
N VAL A 370 -19.63 -12.39 -28.89
CA VAL A 370 -20.79 -13.16 -28.48
C VAL A 370 -21.02 -14.17 -29.59
N GLU A 371 -20.44 -15.38 -29.44
CA GLU A 371 -20.87 -16.51 -30.29
C GLU A 371 -22.26 -16.91 -29.78
N GLY A 372 -23.24 -16.46 -30.52
CA GLY A 372 -24.62 -16.92 -30.41
C GLY A 372 -24.73 -18.35 -30.92
N GLY A 373 -25.29 -19.23 -30.11
CA GLY A 373 -25.63 -20.60 -30.43
C GLY A 373 -26.30 -21.24 -29.23
#